data_8278a03b79d1a383b1e9a668d80357ee
#
_entry.id   8278a03b79d1a383b1e9a668d80357ee
#
_cell.length_a   1.000
_cell.length_b   1.000
_cell.length_c   1.000
_cell.angle_alpha   90.00
_cell.angle_beta   90.00
_cell.angle_gamma   90.00
#
_symmetry.space_group_name_H-M   'P 1'
#
loop_
_entity.id
_entity.type
_entity.pdbx_description
1 polymer ?
#
loop_
_entity_poly.entity_id
_entity_poly.type
_entity_poly.pdbx_seq_one_letter_code
_entity_poly.pdbx_strand_id
1 'polypeptide(L)'
;KKGFLTSMANVVQKLTNEAIEQLLNQIDFEQHNLPQGMRARTNYKQTTINIYNSGKVMFQGKQAENIARELLPNYHDAAMAATTSKQSSTHTLQYDKYDCIGSDEAGSGDYFGPLTVCAAYVTQSHVAILKTLGVDDSKKLTDTKIIDLAEQLVTFIPHSLLTLDNIKYNERQALGWSQVKMKAVLHNEAIKNVTQKIHPDNIDYIVIDQF
;
A
#
# COMPACT_ATOMS: atom_id res chain seq x y z
N LYS A 1 14.36 -8.46 30.72
CA LYS A 1 15.12 -7.78 29.62
C LYS A 1 14.15 -7.60 28.47
N LYS A 2 13.59 -6.38 28.30
CA LYS A 2 12.76 -6.01 27.15
C LYS A 2 13.71 -5.82 25.97
N GLY A 3 13.65 -6.71 24.98
CA GLY A 3 14.32 -6.54 23.70
C GLY A 3 13.60 -5.42 22.93
N PHE A 4 14.29 -4.31 22.69
CA PHE A 4 13.87 -3.30 21.73
C PHE A 4 14.00 -3.92 20.33
N LEU A 5 12.87 -4.22 19.69
CA LEU A 5 12.81 -4.42 18.25
C LEU A 5 13.07 -3.06 17.60
N THR A 6 14.31 -2.79 17.23
CA THR A 6 14.66 -1.65 16.40
C THR A 6 14.09 -1.88 14.99
N SER A 7 13.02 -1.17 14.66
CA SER A 7 12.49 -1.05 13.30
C SER A 7 13.63 -0.68 12.35
N MET A 8 13.80 -1.42 11.26
CA MET A 8 14.72 -1.02 10.18
C MET A 8 14.14 0.24 9.54
N ALA A 9 14.80 1.37 9.71
CA ALA A 9 14.40 2.60 9.06
C ALA A 9 14.71 2.50 7.56
N ASN A 10 13.72 2.78 6.72
CA ASN A 10 13.90 2.94 5.28
C ASN A 10 13.68 4.41 4.94
N VAL A 11 14.61 5.00 4.19
CA VAL A 11 14.51 6.36 3.67
C VAL A 11 14.40 6.29 2.16
N VAL A 12 13.40 6.95 1.59
CA VAL A 12 13.23 7.07 0.14
C VAL A 12 13.14 8.53 -0.24
N GLN A 13 13.98 8.96 -1.18
CA GLN A 13 13.98 10.32 -1.70
C GLN A 13 13.99 10.32 -3.22
N LYS A 14 13.27 11.24 -3.85
CA LYS A 14 13.34 11.47 -5.29
C LYS A 14 14.41 12.54 -5.55
N LEU A 15 15.38 12.22 -6.38
CA LEU A 15 16.49 13.11 -6.75
C LEU A 15 16.39 13.51 -8.23
N THR A 16 17.00 14.63 -8.56
CA THR A 16 17.25 15.01 -9.96
C THR A 16 18.38 14.16 -10.55
N ASN A 17 18.49 14.12 -11.87
CA ASN A 17 19.57 13.36 -12.52
C ASN A 17 20.94 13.86 -12.11
N GLU A 18 21.12 15.19 -11.96
CA GLU A 18 22.37 15.81 -11.53
C GLU A 18 22.78 15.35 -10.11
N ALA A 19 21.81 15.29 -9.18
CA ALA A 19 22.04 14.82 -7.82
C ALA A 19 22.37 13.32 -7.77
N ILE A 20 21.77 12.53 -8.67
CA ILE A 20 22.09 11.10 -8.81
C ILE A 20 23.53 10.92 -9.34
N GLU A 21 23.95 11.68 -10.36
CA GLU A 21 25.33 11.62 -10.86
C GLU A 21 26.33 12.02 -9.79
N GLN A 22 26.04 13.05 -9.00
CA GLN A 22 26.87 13.42 -7.86
C GLN A 22 27.00 12.30 -6.85
N LEU A 23 25.90 11.63 -6.52
CA LEU A 23 25.88 10.48 -5.61
C LEU A 23 26.69 9.31 -6.15
N LEU A 24 26.56 8.98 -7.44
CA LEU A 24 27.31 7.93 -8.12
C LEU A 24 28.82 8.18 -8.13
N ASN A 25 29.25 9.45 -8.10
CA ASN A 25 30.67 9.85 -8.06
C ASN A 25 31.24 9.90 -6.63
N GLN A 26 30.40 9.88 -5.57
CA GLN A 26 30.86 9.97 -4.18
C GLN A 26 31.28 8.61 -3.61
N ILE A 27 30.63 7.54 -4.02
CA ILE A 27 30.86 6.17 -3.55
C ILE A 27 30.68 5.18 -4.70
N ASP A 28 31.31 4.02 -4.57
CA ASP A 28 31.23 2.96 -5.59
C ASP A 28 29.84 2.31 -5.62
N PHE A 29 29.28 2.21 -6.83
CA PHE A 29 28.02 1.54 -7.09
C PHE A 29 28.18 0.42 -8.12
N GLU A 30 27.50 -0.70 -7.88
CA GLU A 30 27.27 -1.73 -8.89
C GLU A 30 26.20 -1.22 -9.87
N GLN A 31 26.51 -1.27 -11.18
CA GLN A 31 25.63 -0.81 -12.26
C GLN A 31 25.29 -1.90 -13.27
N HIS A 32 25.80 -3.14 -13.06
CA HIS A 32 25.60 -4.27 -13.96
C HIS A 32 24.86 -5.40 -13.22
N ASN A 33 24.15 -6.24 -13.97
CA ASN A 33 23.39 -7.38 -13.43
C ASN A 33 22.34 -7.01 -12.36
N LEU A 34 21.73 -5.85 -12.50
CA LEU A 34 20.73 -5.33 -11.56
C LEU A 34 19.31 -5.76 -11.96
N PRO A 35 18.38 -5.86 -11.01
CA PRO A 35 16.96 -6.07 -11.28
C PRO A 35 16.38 -5.01 -12.23
N GLN A 36 15.35 -5.39 -12.99
CA GLN A 36 14.67 -4.46 -13.90
C GLN A 36 14.17 -3.21 -13.17
N GLY A 37 14.45 -2.04 -13.73
CA GLY A 37 14.06 -0.75 -13.14
C GLY A 37 15.07 -0.17 -12.13
N MET A 38 16.11 -0.90 -11.77
CA MET A 38 17.19 -0.41 -10.91
C MET A 38 18.36 0.09 -11.78
N ARG A 39 18.90 1.26 -11.44
CA ARG A 39 20.01 1.91 -12.14
C ARG A 39 21.37 1.59 -11.50
N ALA A 40 21.39 1.58 -10.15
CA ALA A 40 22.60 1.32 -9.40
C ALA A 40 22.29 0.80 -7.99
N ARG A 41 23.22 0.04 -7.40
CA ARG A 41 23.10 -0.49 -6.04
C ARG A 41 24.46 -0.48 -5.35
N THR A 42 24.45 -0.22 -4.04
CA THR A 42 25.65 -0.42 -3.20
C THR A 42 25.28 -0.79 -1.78
N ASN A 43 26.26 -1.24 -1.02
CA ASN A 43 26.18 -1.40 0.43
C ASN A 43 27.27 -0.49 1.05
N TYR A 44 26.85 0.61 1.66
CA TYR A 44 27.74 1.59 2.26
C TYR A 44 27.47 1.70 3.76
N LYS A 45 28.48 1.48 4.61
CA LYS A 45 28.40 1.52 6.08
C LYS A 45 27.16 0.75 6.62
N GLN A 46 26.95 -0.49 6.18
CA GLN A 46 25.82 -1.35 6.56
C GLN A 46 24.45 -0.81 6.15
N THR A 47 24.40 0.08 5.18
CA THR A 47 23.18 0.61 4.58
C THR A 47 23.15 0.22 3.11
N THR A 48 22.11 -0.48 2.69
CA THR A 48 21.88 -0.77 1.27
C THR A 48 21.28 0.45 0.61
N ILE A 49 21.91 0.94 -0.46
CA ILE A 49 21.44 2.08 -1.25
C ILE A 49 21.08 1.59 -2.64
N ASN A 50 19.82 1.78 -3.04
CA ASN A 50 19.29 1.42 -4.35
C ASN A 50 18.87 2.68 -5.09
N ILE A 51 19.35 2.85 -6.31
CA ILE A 51 18.96 3.94 -7.23
C ILE A 51 18.11 3.35 -8.34
N TYR A 52 16.91 3.91 -8.55
CA TYR A 52 15.95 3.45 -9.54
C TYR A 52 15.90 4.39 -10.75
N ASN A 53 15.54 3.85 -11.92
CA ASN A 53 15.37 4.62 -13.17
C ASN A 53 14.32 5.74 -13.05
N SER A 54 13.40 5.63 -12.08
CA SER A 54 12.41 6.66 -11.77
C SER A 54 12.97 7.90 -11.06
N GLY A 55 14.26 7.91 -10.74
CA GLY A 55 14.92 8.96 -9.94
C GLY A 55 14.72 8.79 -8.43
N LYS A 56 14.09 7.70 -7.97
CA LYS A 56 14.00 7.39 -6.54
C LYS A 56 15.30 6.75 -6.06
N VAL A 57 15.76 7.16 -4.88
CA VAL A 57 16.89 6.57 -4.16
C VAL A 57 16.39 6.07 -2.82
N MET A 58 16.67 4.81 -2.50
CA MET A 58 16.23 4.15 -1.27
C MET A 58 17.43 3.73 -0.44
N PHE A 59 17.46 4.15 0.80
CA PHE A 59 18.44 3.77 1.82
C PHE A 59 17.75 2.80 2.79
N GLN A 60 18.34 1.63 2.99
CA GLN A 60 17.78 0.56 3.83
C GLN A 60 18.79 0.10 4.87
N GLY A 61 18.44 0.16 6.15
CA GLY A 61 19.29 -0.31 7.24
C GLY A 61 19.14 0.54 8.49
N LYS A 62 19.78 0.13 9.57
CA LYS A 62 19.72 0.83 10.88
C LYS A 62 20.25 2.26 10.85
N GLN A 63 21.10 2.58 9.90
CA GLN A 63 21.71 3.90 9.74
C GLN A 63 21.23 4.63 8.48
N ALA A 64 20.16 4.18 7.86
CA ALA A 64 19.65 4.70 6.58
C ALA A 64 19.52 6.23 6.59
N GLU A 65 19.00 6.81 7.65
CA GLU A 65 18.80 8.25 7.79
C GLU A 65 20.13 9.01 7.93
N ASN A 66 21.08 8.50 8.74
CA ASN A 66 22.37 9.12 8.92
C ASN A 66 23.19 9.11 7.62
N ILE A 67 23.13 8.01 6.88
CA ILE A 67 23.80 7.86 5.59
C ILE A 67 23.14 8.71 4.52
N ALA A 68 21.82 8.84 4.52
CA ALA A 68 21.12 9.75 3.61
C ALA A 68 21.54 11.22 3.87
N ARG A 69 21.68 11.63 5.13
CA ARG A 69 22.18 12.97 5.50
C ARG A 69 23.65 13.18 5.11
N GLU A 70 24.47 12.14 5.24
CA GLU A 70 25.90 12.21 4.88
C GLU A 70 26.10 12.40 3.36
N LEU A 71 25.31 11.67 2.56
CA LEU A 71 25.52 11.58 1.11
C LEU A 71 24.70 12.59 0.30
N LEU A 72 23.63 13.16 0.89
CA LEU A 72 22.75 14.09 0.20
C LEU A 72 22.81 15.47 0.84
N PRO A 73 23.54 16.46 0.25
CA PRO A 73 23.75 17.79 0.83
C PRO A 73 22.47 18.57 1.12
N ASN A 74 21.38 18.25 0.41
CA ASN A 74 20.06 18.87 0.56
C ASN A 74 19.05 17.89 1.19
N TYR A 75 19.54 16.92 1.98
CA TYR A 75 18.66 16.03 2.70
C TYR A 75 17.94 16.83 3.79
N HIS A 76 16.69 17.19 3.53
CA HIS A 76 15.78 17.66 4.55
C HIS A 76 15.11 16.44 5.17
N ASP A 77 15.14 16.34 6.50
CA ASP A 77 14.52 15.26 7.24
C ASP A 77 13.18 14.83 6.64
N ALA A 78 13.15 13.66 6.01
CA ALA A 78 11.91 13.11 5.47
C ALA A 78 10.87 12.87 6.60
N ALA A 79 11.30 12.78 7.86
CA ALA A 79 10.43 12.81 9.02
C ALA A 79 9.77 14.19 9.21
N MET A 80 10.46 15.30 8.92
CA MET A 80 9.85 16.64 8.88
C MET A 80 9.13 16.91 7.56
N ALA A 81 9.63 16.40 6.43
CA ALA A 81 8.95 16.54 5.15
C ALA A 81 7.75 15.59 5.01
N ALA A 82 7.75 14.42 5.66
CA ALA A 82 6.56 13.59 5.79
C ALA A 82 5.55 14.17 6.77
N THR A 83 5.97 15.02 7.74
CA THR A 83 5.07 15.82 8.58
C THR A 83 4.70 17.17 7.97
N THR A 84 5.54 17.75 7.09
CA THR A 84 5.24 19.06 6.46
C THR A 84 4.73 18.98 5.04
N SER A 85 5.00 17.92 4.27
CA SER A 85 4.33 17.68 2.97
C SER A 85 3.01 16.90 3.09
N LYS A 86 2.64 16.46 4.30
CA LYS A 86 1.29 16.03 4.67
C LYS A 86 0.54 17.04 5.54
N GLN A 87 1.05 18.25 5.65
CA GLN A 87 0.24 19.44 5.96
C GLN A 87 -0.17 20.19 4.68
N SER A 88 -0.51 19.50 3.60
CA SER A 88 -1.78 19.81 2.99
C SER A 88 -2.79 19.46 4.07
N SER A 89 -3.61 20.37 4.46
CA SER A 89 -4.81 20.22 5.27
C SER A 89 -5.74 19.13 4.72
N THR A 90 -5.27 17.87 4.69
CA THR A 90 -6.13 16.72 4.78
C THR A 90 -6.49 16.66 6.27
N HIS A 91 -7.61 17.27 6.63
CA HIS A 91 -8.44 16.68 7.65
C HIS A 91 -8.37 15.19 7.37
N THR A 92 -7.70 14.41 8.22
CA THR A 92 -7.78 12.96 8.17
C THR A 92 -9.26 12.70 8.40
N LEU A 93 -9.99 12.45 7.31
CA LEU A 93 -11.41 12.18 7.38
C LEU A 93 -11.53 10.96 8.29
N GLN A 94 -12.18 11.18 9.43
CA GLN A 94 -12.47 10.09 10.35
C GLN A 94 -13.65 9.33 9.75
N TYR A 95 -13.36 8.38 8.85
CA TYR A 95 -14.37 7.60 8.14
C TYR A 95 -15.33 6.86 9.06
N ASP A 96 -14.97 6.67 10.35
CA ASP A 96 -15.85 6.10 11.37
C ASP A 96 -17.07 6.98 11.73
N LYS A 97 -17.15 8.19 11.19
CA LYS A 97 -18.27 9.13 11.34
C LYS A 97 -19.19 9.20 10.12
N TYR A 98 -18.94 8.42 9.12
CA TYR A 98 -19.62 8.47 7.83
C TYR A 98 -20.09 7.09 7.38
N ASP A 99 -21.10 7.08 6.55
CA ASP A 99 -21.59 5.89 5.87
C ASP A 99 -20.76 5.69 4.59
N CYS A 100 -19.93 4.65 4.55
CA CYS A 100 -18.93 4.47 3.52
C CYS A 100 -19.03 3.11 2.83
N ILE A 101 -18.69 3.08 1.54
CA ILE A 101 -18.29 1.84 0.87
C ILE A 101 -16.77 1.79 0.87
N GLY A 102 -16.18 0.78 1.53
CA GLY A 102 -14.76 0.43 1.44
C GLY A 102 -14.54 -0.68 0.43
N SER A 103 -13.45 -0.61 -0.34
CA SER A 103 -13.08 -1.69 -1.26
C SER A 103 -11.58 -1.94 -1.23
N ASP A 104 -11.19 -3.22 -1.12
CA ASP A 104 -9.80 -3.66 -1.05
C ASP A 104 -9.63 -5.00 -1.77
N GLU A 105 -8.38 -5.36 -2.09
CA GLU A 105 -8.06 -6.60 -2.78
C GLU A 105 -7.12 -7.51 -1.98
N ALA A 106 -7.20 -8.81 -2.28
CA ALA A 106 -6.27 -9.84 -1.82
C ALA A 106 -5.75 -10.66 -3.00
N GLY A 107 -4.54 -11.24 -2.86
CA GLY A 107 -3.91 -12.05 -3.89
C GLY A 107 -3.15 -11.26 -4.96
N SER A 108 -3.04 -9.93 -4.82
CA SER A 108 -2.37 -9.06 -5.81
C SER A 108 -0.87 -9.33 -5.98
N GLY A 109 -0.20 -9.82 -4.94
CA GLY A 109 1.23 -10.14 -4.95
C GLY A 109 1.52 -11.64 -4.94
N ASP A 110 0.49 -12.48 -4.94
CA ASP A 110 0.65 -13.93 -4.84
C ASP A 110 1.07 -14.52 -6.18
N TYR A 111 2.01 -15.46 -6.11
CA TYR A 111 2.47 -16.17 -7.30
C TYR A 111 1.43 -17.20 -7.79
N PHE A 112 0.71 -17.80 -6.84
CA PHE A 112 -0.38 -18.74 -7.08
C PHE A 112 -1.62 -18.24 -6.33
N GLY A 113 -2.76 -18.43 -6.93
CA GLY A 113 -4.03 -18.06 -6.35
C GLY A 113 -4.78 -16.99 -7.16
N PRO A 114 -6.06 -16.80 -6.89
CA PRO A 114 -6.88 -15.83 -7.59
C PRO A 114 -6.63 -14.40 -7.06
N LEU A 115 -6.91 -13.42 -7.90
CA LEU A 115 -7.10 -12.04 -7.46
C LEU A 115 -8.54 -11.88 -6.95
N THR A 116 -8.69 -11.47 -5.71
CA THR A 116 -10.00 -11.31 -5.08
C THR A 116 -10.19 -9.86 -4.65
N VAL A 117 -11.34 -9.27 -4.96
CA VAL A 117 -11.73 -7.92 -4.54
C VAL A 117 -13.01 -7.98 -3.74
N CYS A 118 -13.05 -7.32 -2.60
CA CYS A 118 -14.23 -7.16 -1.78
C CYS A 118 -14.58 -5.68 -1.65
N ALA A 119 -15.87 -5.35 -1.84
CA ALA A 119 -16.43 -4.08 -1.43
C ALA A 119 -17.47 -4.32 -0.33
N ALA A 120 -17.50 -3.46 0.68
CA ALA A 120 -18.38 -3.55 1.83
C ALA A 120 -18.96 -2.19 2.21
N TYR A 121 -20.24 -2.13 2.53
CA TYR A 121 -20.90 -0.92 3.01
C TYR A 121 -20.96 -0.91 4.54
N VAL A 122 -20.31 0.07 5.15
CA VAL A 122 -20.23 0.25 6.59
C VAL A 122 -20.86 1.59 6.95
N THR A 123 -21.89 1.53 7.78
CA THR A 123 -22.53 2.74 8.33
C THR A 123 -21.87 3.16 9.63
N GLN A 124 -22.06 4.41 10.02
CA GLN A 124 -21.64 4.92 11.32
C GLN A 124 -22.15 4.04 12.48
N SER A 125 -23.37 3.52 12.37
CA SER A 125 -23.97 2.62 13.38
C SER A 125 -23.23 1.27 13.50
N HIS A 126 -22.56 0.81 12.45
CA HIS A 126 -21.79 -0.44 12.49
C HIS A 126 -20.44 -0.28 13.21
N VAL A 127 -19.91 0.96 13.33
CA VAL A 127 -18.54 1.18 13.85
C VAL A 127 -18.35 0.62 15.26
N ALA A 128 -19.32 0.84 16.15
CA ALA A 128 -19.23 0.37 17.54
C ALA A 128 -19.16 -1.16 17.61
N ILE A 129 -19.99 -1.86 16.83
CA ILE A 129 -19.99 -3.33 16.81
C ILE A 129 -18.72 -3.89 16.16
N LEU A 130 -18.23 -3.28 15.08
CA LEU A 130 -16.99 -3.68 14.43
C LEU A 130 -15.78 -3.54 15.36
N LYS A 131 -15.69 -2.45 16.12
CA LYS A 131 -14.66 -2.25 17.16
C LYS A 131 -14.77 -3.30 18.27
N THR A 132 -15.99 -3.64 18.70
CA THR A 132 -16.23 -4.66 19.74
C THR A 132 -15.82 -6.06 19.26
N LEU A 133 -16.07 -6.40 18.01
CA LEU A 133 -15.66 -7.67 17.39
C LEU A 133 -14.13 -7.75 17.21
N GLY A 134 -13.45 -6.62 17.28
CA GLY A 134 -11.99 -6.54 17.11
C GLY A 134 -11.56 -6.50 15.63
N VAL A 135 -12.39 -5.88 14.78
CA VAL A 135 -11.99 -5.58 13.40
C VAL A 135 -10.86 -4.56 13.41
N ASP A 136 -9.74 -4.89 12.77
CA ASP A 136 -8.55 -4.05 12.62
C ASP A 136 -7.90 -4.36 11.25
N ASP A 137 -6.79 -3.71 10.93
CA ASP A 137 -5.96 -4.00 9.77
C ASP A 137 -5.62 -5.50 9.70
N SER A 138 -5.90 -6.13 8.57
CA SER A 138 -5.69 -7.57 8.36
C SER A 138 -4.25 -8.01 8.66
N LYS A 139 -3.27 -7.12 8.44
CA LYS A 139 -1.85 -7.37 8.74
C LYS A 139 -1.55 -7.52 10.23
N LYS A 140 -2.46 -7.11 11.11
CA LYS A 140 -2.36 -7.23 12.57
C LYS A 140 -3.13 -8.43 13.12
N LEU A 141 -3.94 -9.06 12.31
CA LEU A 141 -4.80 -10.18 12.69
C LEU A 141 -4.19 -11.52 12.27
N THR A 142 -4.52 -12.58 13.01
CA THR A 142 -4.20 -13.94 12.59
C THR A 142 -5.24 -14.47 11.60
N ASP A 143 -4.87 -15.42 10.75
CA ASP A 143 -5.78 -16.02 9.76
C ASP A 143 -7.05 -16.60 10.42
N THR A 144 -6.91 -17.29 11.56
CA THR A 144 -8.06 -17.80 12.31
C THR A 144 -9.00 -16.67 12.72
N LYS A 145 -8.47 -15.54 13.23
CA LYS A 145 -9.29 -14.41 13.61
C LYS A 145 -9.96 -13.75 12.41
N ILE A 146 -9.29 -13.69 11.28
CA ILE A 146 -9.86 -13.16 10.02
C ILE A 146 -11.05 -14.02 9.57
N ILE A 147 -10.92 -15.35 9.61
CA ILE A 147 -11.99 -16.28 9.25
C ILE A 147 -13.19 -16.10 10.20
N ASP A 148 -12.95 -16.11 11.51
CA ASP A 148 -14.00 -15.91 12.52
C ASP A 148 -14.75 -14.59 12.34
N LEU A 149 -14.03 -13.51 12.02
CA LEU A 149 -14.62 -12.21 11.72
C LEU A 149 -15.42 -12.22 10.43
N ALA A 150 -14.86 -12.80 9.36
CA ALA A 150 -15.53 -12.87 8.06
C ALA A 150 -16.89 -13.60 8.16
N GLU A 151 -16.92 -14.74 8.84
CA GLU A 151 -18.17 -15.50 9.06
C GLU A 151 -19.25 -14.67 9.76
N GLN A 152 -18.86 -13.79 10.69
CA GLN A 152 -19.79 -12.90 11.37
C GLN A 152 -20.21 -11.72 10.49
N LEU A 153 -19.24 -11.05 9.85
CA LEU A 153 -19.46 -9.83 9.08
C LEU A 153 -20.35 -10.04 7.85
N VAL A 154 -20.20 -11.17 7.15
CA VAL A 154 -21.01 -11.48 5.96
C VAL A 154 -22.51 -11.61 6.26
N THR A 155 -22.88 -11.78 7.52
CA THR A 155 -24.28 -11.94 7.91
C THR A 155 -25.06 -10.62 7.98
N PHE A 156 -24.38 -9.49 8.20
CA PHE A 156 -25.03 -8.20 8.41
C PHE A 156 -24.43 -7.02 7.65
N ILE A 157 -23.19 -7.14 7.14
CA ILE A 157 -22.58 -6.10 6.32
C ILE A 157 -22.91 -6.33 4.84
N PRO A 158 -23.61 -5.41 4.16
CA PRO A 158 -23.80 -5.48 2.71
C PRO A 158 -22.44 -5.47 2.00
N HIS A 159 -22.15 -6.49 1.24
CA HIS A 159 -20.85 -6.67 0.59
C HIS A 159 -20.98 -7.30 -0.80
N SER A 160 -19.92 -7.20 -1.57
CA SER A 160 -19.74 -7.90 -2.84
C SER A 160 -18.31 -8.42 -2.93
N LEU A 161 -18.19 -9.73 -3.12
CA LEU A 161 -16.92 -10.43 -3.30
C LEU A 161 -16.80 -10.86 -4.75
N LEU A 162 -15.72 -10.48 -5.42
CA LEU A 162 -15.42 -10.85 -6.80
C LEU A 162 -14.08 -11.56 -6.83
N THR A 163 -14.03 -12.67 -7.55
CA THR A 163 -12.80 -13.46 -7.72
C THR A 163 -12.46 -13.57 -9.19
N LEU A 164 -11.27 -13.15 -9.55
CA LEU A 164 -10.66 -13.36 -10.86
C LEU A 164 -9.72 -14.55 -10.76
N ASP A 165 -10.15 -15.70 -11.26
CA ASP A 165 -9.32 -16.91 -11.30
C ASP A 165 -8.12 -16.75 -12.25
N ASN A 166 -7.11 -17.61 -12.08
CA ASN A 166 -5.85 -17.52 -12.84
C ASN A 166 -6.05 -17.72 -14.34
N ILE A 167 -7.05 -18.51 -14.75
CA ILE A 167 -7.34 -18.73 -16.17
C ILE A 167 -7.79 -17.42 -16.80
N LYS A 168 -8.82 -16.80 -16.23
CA LYS A 168 -9.33 -15.50 -16.71
C LYS A 168 -8.31 -14.38 -16.57
N TYR A 169 -7.51 -14.39 -15.49
CA TYR A 169 -6.41 -13.44 -15.33
C TYR A 169 -5.45 -13.51 -16.51
N ASN A 170 -4.97 -14.72 -16.84
CA ASN A 170 -4.03 -14.94 -17.94
C ASN A 170 -4.64 -14.61 -19.31
N GLU A 171 -5.91 -14.93 -19.55
CA GLU A 171 -6.64 -14.53 -20.76
C GLU A 171 -6.67 -13.01 -20.92
N ARG A 172 -6.97 -12.26 -19.85
CA ARG A 172 -6.96 -10.79 -19.87
C ARG A 172 -5.57 -10.22 -20.10
N GLN A 173 -4.55 -10.83 -19.49
CA GLN A 173 -3.17 -10.43 -19.71
C GLN A 173 -2.74 -10.66 -21.17
N ALA A 174 -3.11 -11.77 -21.78
CA ALA A 174 -2.86 -12.05 -23.20
C ALA A 174 -3.55 -11.03 -24.14
N LEU A 175 -4.68 -10.44 -23.70
CA LEU A 175 -5.37 -9.34 -24.38
C LEU A 175 -4.75 -7.95 -24.09
N GLY A 176 -3.59 -7.87 -23.42
CA GLY A 176 -2.88 -6.63 -23.10
C GLY A 176 -3.43 -5.86 -21.90
N TRP A 177 -4.23 -6.49 -21.03
CA TRP A 177 -4.69 -5.85 -19.81
C TRP A 177 -3.57 -5.86 -18.76
N SER A 178 -3.30 -4.70 -18.18
CA SER A 178 -2.43 -4.61 -17.01
C SER A 178 -3.17 -5.09 -15.75
N GLN A 179 -2.41 -5.50 -14.72
CA GLN A 179 -2.98 -5.85 -13.41
C GLN A 179 -3.78 -4.69 -12.81
N VAL A 180 -3.26 -3.45 -12.93
CA VAL A 180 -3.96 -2.24 -12.47
C VAL A 180 -5.33 -2.09 -13.14
N LYS A 181 -5.41 -2.33 -14.46
CA LYS A 181 -6.69 -2.30 -15.18
C LYS A 181 -7.66 -3.37 -14.68
N MET A 182 -7.16 -4.60 -14.42
CA MET A 182 -8.00 -5.68 -13.89
C MET A 182 -8.54 -5.34 -12.51
N LYS A 183 -7.69 -4.84 -11.60
CA LYS A 183 -8.10 -4.37 -10.27
C LYS A 183 -9.15 -3.26 -10.36
N ALA A 184 -8.90 -2.22 -11.15
CA ALA A 184 -9.83 -1.10 -11.30
C ALA A 184 -11.21 -1.55 -11.77
N VAL A 185 -11.29 -2.50 -12.71
CA VAL A 185 -12.56 -3.07 -13.17
C VAL A 185 -13.25 -3.86 -12.07
N LEU A 186 -12.51 -4.68 -11.31
CA LEU A 186 -13.08 -5.48 -10.21
C LEU A 186 -13.59 -4.59 -9.07
N HIS A 187 -12.81 -3.58 -8.65
CA HIS A 187 -13.25 -2.61 -7.63
C HIS A 187 -14.54 -1.89 -8.07
N ASN A 188 -14.57 -1.39 -9.31
CA ASN A 188 -15.73 -0.71 -9.85
C ASN A 188 -16.98 -1.61 -9.86
N GLU A 189 -16.85 -2.87 -10.29
CA GLU A 189 -17.98 -3.80 -10.32
C GLU A 189 -18.40 -4.23 -8.90
N ALA A 190 -17.45 -4.46 -7.98
CA ALA A 190 -17.77 -4.78 -6.59
C ALA A 190 -18.53 -3.63 -5.90
N ILE A 191 -18.07 -2.39 -6.08
CA ILE A 191 -18.73 -1.19 -5.54
C ILE A 191 -20.14 -1.04 -6.13
N LYS A 192 -20.27 -1.17 -7.44
CA LYS A 192 -21.58 -1.12 -8.12
C LYS A 192 -22.55 -2.19 -7.57
N ASN A 193 -22.08 -3.41 -7.36
CA ASN A 193 -22.91 -4.48 -6.80
C ASN A 193 -23.36 -4.17 -5.36
N VAL A 194 -22.50 -3.55 -4.54
CA VAL A 194 -22.88 -3.08 -3.19
C VAL A 194 -23.89 -1.94 -3.27
N THR A 195 -23.66 -0.96 -4.14
CA THR A 195 -24.57 0.18 -4.34
C THR A 195 -25.97 -0.28 -4.74
N GLN A 196 -26.10 -1.37 -5.48
CA GLN A 196 -27.40 -1.94 -5.84
C GLN A 196 -28.13 -2.62 -4.67
N LYS A 197 -27.40 -2.98 -3.59
CA LYS A 197 -27.95 -3.63 -2.39
C LYS A 197 -28.42 -2.64 -1.32
N ILE A 198 -28.05 -1.37 -1.46
CA ILE A 198 -28.31 -0.31 -0.50
C ILE A 198 -28.98 0.88 -1.20
N HIS A 199 -29.51 1.85 -0.43
CA HIS A 199 -29.97 3.11 -1.00
C HIS A 199 -28.79 4.04 -1.30
N PRO A 200 -28.57 4.47 -2.55
CA PRO A 200 -27.39 5.25 -2.94
C PRO A 200 -27.30 6.62 -2.23
N ASP A 201 -28.44 7.18 -1.79
CA ASP A 201 -28.48 8.46 -1.06
C ASP A 201 -27.86 8.41 0.35
N ASN A 202 -27.53 7.21 0.84
CA ASN A 202 -26.94 6.97 2.14
C ASN A 202 -25.41 6.75 2.08
N ILE A 203 -24.75 7.11 0.98
CA ILE A 203 -23.31 6.93 0.81
C ILE A 203 -22.64 8.30 0.91
N ASP A 204 -21.87 8.52 1.98
CA ASP A 204 -21.06 9.73 2.14
C ASP A 204 -19.75 9.64 1.35
N TYR A 205 -19.07 8.49 1.41
CA TYR A 205 -17.78 8.28 0.75
C TYR A 205 -17.63 6.88 0.17
N ILE A 206 -16.85 6.81 -0.91
CA ILE A 206 -16.29 5.56 -1.44
C ILE A 206 -14.78 5.61 -1.20
N VAL A 207 -14.26 4.62 -0.48
CA VAL A 207 -12.86 4.52 -0.07
C VAL A 207 -12.24 3.32 -0.74
N ILE A 208 -11.19 3.55 -1.53
CA ILE A 208 -10.41 2.49 -2.19
C ILE A 208 -8.96 2.69 -1.78
N ASP A 209 -8.26 1.61 -1.38
CA ASP A 209 -6.83 1.68 -1.11
C ASP A 209 -6.05 1.92 -2.41
N GLN A 210 -4.90 2.55 -2.31
CA GLN A 210 -4.05 2.86 -3.47
C GLN A 210 -3.37 1.56 -3.96
N PHE A 211 -3.61 1.17 -5.19
CA PHE A 211 -3.04 -0.01 -5.85
C PHE A 211 -2.27 0.31 -7.13
#